data_ee5bc7710576b2525eff5cc886c347b7
#
_entry.id   ee5bc7710576b2525eff5cc886c347b7
#
_cell.length_a   1.000
_cell.length_b   1.000
_cell.length_c   1.000
_cell.angle_alpha   90.00
_cell.angle_beta   90.00
_cell.angle_gamma   90.00
#
_symmetry.space_group_name_H-M   'P 1'
#
loop_
_entity.id
_entity.type
_entity.pdbx_description
1 polymer ?
#
loop_
_entity_poly.entity_id
_entity_poly.type
_entity_poly.pdbx_seq_one_letter_code
_entity_poly.pdbx_strand_id
1 'polypeptide(L)'
;MTHEEFESLVRRLERDAAAEPSAYRRRLTLLALLGYAYVLAVLLLLAGAIGATVWLATISATALLLVKKFGWALLARFFDWYAPLFSAYSFAQARQQEFEADRIAAEAAGAPAAAAALVRVNVLGGFLGEKFWPAVFKRATTDPEPALAPFSMLGRALQQPGPRDAAQQWLGRSLARRTGYDDTHPCLADRLQALGIGPFVPPAVETNAAEAFLGSAARPLTRELDERWRSEVRSWWSERHRQACEWRARLAELERTAPEALELDALWERACLTEELGSSDAALELLTLLLEHDPFHAGAHFRRGRLLLEREDARGIEDLQAAAKLDASAEEAACALIAEYHRRHGRHDLAEPLERRCRELEERAALLRRERETVRAGDEFVEHDLELATVSGIAHRLGKLGGVRRALLVRKRLDDGGEPLYVLGILSHRPWWRLTSESREQELIERVSRECGMPGETLVVSLRLNPDLVEPLAAVPYSRIYPRG
;
A
#
# COMPACT_ATOMS: atom_id res chain seq x y z
N MET A 1 -0.16 19.73 9.71
CA MET A 1 0.83 20.25 8.73
C MET A 1 0.37 19.75 7.39
N THR A 2 0.12 20.66 6.46
CA THR A 2 -0.29 20.31 5.09
C THR A 2 0.89 19.75 4.31
N HIS A 3 0.62 19.12 3.17
CA HIS A 3 1.65 18.56 2.28
C HIS A 3 2.64 19.65 1.80
N GLU A 4 2.13 20.80 1.37
CA GLU A 4 2.96 21.93 0.93
C GLU A 4 3.83 22.50 2.07
N GLU A 5 3.30 22.56 3.28
CA GLU A 5 4.07 22.97 4.47
C GLU A 5 5.20 21.97 4.78
N PHE A 6 4.93 20.66 4.64
CA PHE A 6 5.91 19.62 4.85
C PHE A 6 7.04 19.69 3.80
N GLU A 7 6.68 19.80 2.52
CA GLU A 7 7.64 19.93 1.42
C GLU A 7 8.52 21.18 1.59
N SER A 8 7.91 22.33 1.91
CA SER A 8 8.63 23.58 2.19
C SER A 8 9.60 23.45 3.36
N LEU A 9 9.17 22.74 4.42
CA LEU A 9 10.01 22.46 5.58
C LEU A 9 11.20 21.57 5.21
N VAL A 10 10.99 20.49 4.47
CA VAL A 10 12.05 19.58 4.04
C VAL A 10 13.10 20.33 3.20
N ARG A 11 12.69 21.08 2.20
CA ARG A 11 13.60 21.88 1.35
C ARG A 11 14.42 22.91 2.16
N ARG A 12 13.86 23.47 3.24
CA ARG A 12 14.59 24.36 4.15
C ARG A 12 15.62 23.58 4.96
N LEU A 13 15.20 22.43 5.53
CA LEU A 13 16.07 21.60 6.36
C LEU A 13 17.22 21.00 5.58
N GLU A 14 17.05 20.70 4.29
CA GLU A 14 18.14 20.26 3.42
C GLU A 14 19.22 21.35 3.27
N ARG A 15 18.79 22.61 3.04
CA ARG A 15 19.73 23.73 2.97
C ARG A 15 20.50 23.91 4.29
N ASP A 16 19.80 23.81 5.42
CA ASP A 16 20.41 23.90 6.74
C ASP A 16 21.37 22.74 7.00
N ALA A 17 21.02 21.54 6.60
CA ALA A 17 21.84 20.35 6.76
C ALA A 17 23.11 20.41 5.89
N ALA A 18 23.03 20.94 4.69
CA ALA A 18 24.17 21.16 3.79
C ALA A 18 25.09 22.26 4.30
N ALA A 19 24.53 23.37 4.84
CA ALA A 19 25.30 24.51 5.31
C ALA A 19 26.07 24.21 6.63
N GLU A 20 25.40 23.57 7.60
CA GLU A 20 25.96 23.28 8.93
C GLU A 20 25.62 21.86 9.41
N PRO A 21 26.25 20.81 8.86
CA PRO A 21 25.89 19.41 9.18
C PRO A 21 25.96 19.05 10.67
N SER A 22 26.93 19.59 11.40
CA SER A 22 27.12 19.31 12.82
C SER A 22 26.05 19.96 13.71
N ALA A 23 25.64 21.16 13.38
CA ALA A 23 24.54 21.86 14.06
C ALA A 23 23.20 21.19 13.76
N TYR A 24 23.00 20.77 12.51
CA TYR A 24 21.81 20.05 12.09
C TYR A 24 21.66 18.70 12.84
N ARG A 25 22.72 17.87 12.89
CA ARG A 25 22.73 16.60 13.66
C ARG A 25 22.39 16.83 15.13
N ARG A 26 22.91 17.89 15.76
CA ARG A 26 22.57 18.25 17.14
C ARG A 26 21.09 18.59 17.30
N ARG A 27 20.49 19.38 16.37
CA ARG A 27 19.06 19.71 16.39
C ARG A 27 18.19 18.47 16.25
N LEU A 28 18.53 17.55 15.34
CA LEU A 28 17.84 16.28 15.16
C LEU A 28 17.91 15.40 16.44
N THR A 29 19.08 15.31 17.06
CA THR A 29 19.25 14.58 18.32
C THR A 29 18.42 15.20 19.45
N LEU A 30 18.39 16.54 19.55
CA LEU A 30 17.58 17.24 20.55
C LEU A 30 16.06 17.01 20.31
N LEU A 31 15.63 17.01 19.05
CA LEU A 31 14.25 16.71 18.71
C LEU A 31 13.86 15.28 19.08
N ALA A 32 14.72 14.30 18.79
CA ALA A 32 14.52 12.91 19.18
C ALA A 32 14.45 12.74 20.71
N LEU A 33 15.35 13.40 21.44
CA LEU A 33 15.36 13.40 22.91
C LEU A 33 14.10 14.08 23.48
N LEU A 34 13.62 15.16 22.88
CA LEU A 34 12.39 15.83 23.26
C LEU A 34 11.19 14.90 23.12
N GLY A 35 11.10 14.18 21.98
CA GLY A 35 10.06 13.18 21.74
C GLY A 35 10.09 12.07 22.79
N TYR A 36 11.28 11.55 23.07
CA TYR A 36 11.45 10.51 24.09
C TYR A 36 11.09 10.99 25.49
N ALA A 37 11.54 12.19 25.86
CA ALA A 37 11.24 12.81 27.16
C ALA A 37 9.72 13.07 27.33
N TYR A 38 9.05 13.52 26.28
CA TYR A 38 7.61 13.73 26.32
C TYR A 38 6.85 12.41 26.54
N VAL A 39 7.16 11.36 25.77
CA VAL A 39 6.54 10.04 25.91
C VAL A 39 6.77 9.50 27.32
N LEU A 40 8.01 9.60 27.83
CA LEU A 40 8.35 9.16 29.17
C LEU A 40 7.57 9.95 30.24
N ALA A 41 7.46 11.28 30.09
CA ALA A 41 6.69 12.13 30.99
C ALA A 41 5.19 11.74 31.04
N VAL A 42 4.59 11.49 29.86
CA VAL A 42 3.20 11.02 29.78
C VAL A 42 3.04 9.65 30.42
N LEU A 43 3.96 8.71 30.18
CA LEU A 43 3.93 7.38 30.80
C LEU A 43 4.09 7.47 32.33
N LEU A 44 4.97 8.33 32.83
CA LEU A 44 5.15 8.57 34.28
C LEU A 44 3.91 9.22 34.92
N LEU A 45 3.28 10.17 34.23
CA LEU A 45 2.01 10.76 34.67
C LEU A 45 0.90 9.71 34.74
N LEU A 46 0.79 8.85 33.72
CA LEU A 46 -0.16 7.73 33.70
C LEU A 46 0.12 6.73 34.82
N ALA A 47 1.38 6.35 35.04
CA ALA A 47 1.79 5.45 36.11
C ALA A 47 1.53 6.08 37.50
N GLY A 48 1.83 7.36 37.68
CA GLY A 48 1.56 8.11 38.91
C GLY A 48 0.07 8.22 39.22
N ALA A 49 -0.74 8.49 38.18
CA ALA A 49 -2.21 8.53 38.34
C ALA A 49 -2.79 7.14 38.67
N ILE A 50 -2.26 6.06 38.08
CA ILE A 50 -2.64 4.68 38.44
C ILE A 50 -2.21 4.35 39.86
N GLY A 51 -1.00 4.74 40.27
CA GLY A 51 -0.52 4.58 41.65
C GLY A 51 -1.37 5.33 42.68
N ALA A 52 -1.74 6.58 42.38
CA ALA A 52 -2.61 7.39 43.24
C ALA A 52 -4.03 6.82 43.34
N THR A 53 -4.58 6.24 42.25
CA THR A 53 -5.91 5.60 42.26
C THR A 53 -5.92 4.27 43.01
N VAL A 54 -4.82 3.52 43.01
CA VAL A 54 -4.66 2.32 43.87
C VAL A 54 -4.61 2.67 45.34
N TRP A 55 -4.01 3.81 45.71
CA TRP A 55 -3.95 4.32 47.10
C TRP A 55 -5.28 4.92 47.55
N LEU A 56 -6.03 5.56 46.66
CA LEU A 56 -7.34 6.11 46.87
C LEU A 56 -8.44 5.14 46.42
N ALA A 57 -8.44 3.92 46.93
CA ALA A 57 -9.33 2.81 46.54
C ALA A 57 -10.86 3.13 46.62
N THR A 58 -11.24 4.38 46.79
CA THR A 58 -12.61 4.89 46.82
C THR A 58 -12.95 5.87 45.69
N ILE A 59 -12.00 6.31 44.87
CA ILE A 59 -12.26 7.25 43.77
C ILE A 59 -12.29 6.50 42.45
N SER A 60 -13.45 5.98 42.18
CA SER A 60 -14.12 5.64 40.90
C SER A 60 -13.27 5.22 39.72
N ALA A 61 -13.66 4.06 39.13
CA ALA A 61 -13.33 3.58 37.79
C ALA A 61 -13.39 4.70 36.72
N THR A 62 -14.18 5.72 36.93
CA THR A 62 -14.30 6.93 36.09
C THR A 62 -13.01 7.73 36.00
N ALA A 63 -12.27 7.90 37.10
CA ALA A 63 -10.99 8.63 37.10
C ALA A 63 -9.91 7.86 36.32
N LEU A 64 -9.88 6.53 36.46
CA LEU A 64 -8.95 5.67 35.72
C LEU A 64 -9.24 5.68 34.22
N LEU A 65 -10.51 5.65 33.83
CA LEU A 65 -10.96 5.74 32.44
C LEU A 65 -10.65 7.12 31.83
N LEU A 66 -10.86 8.20 32.59
CA LEU A 66 -10.51 9.56 32.16
C LEU A 66 -9.00 9.72 31.98
N VAL A 67 -8.18 9.19 32.87
CA VAL A 67 -6.71 9.23 32.77
C VAL A 67 -6.23 8.41 31.59
N LYS A 68 -6.80 7.22 31.34
CA LYS A 68 -6.48 6.38 30.17
C LYS A 68 -6.86 7.10 28.87
N LYS A 69 -8.08 7.63 28.77
CA LYS A 69 -8.59 8.34 27.59
C LYS A 69 -7.85 9.65 27.33
N PHE A 70 -7.57 10.42 28.37
CA PHE A 70 -6.88 11.70 28.26
C PHE A 70 -5.40 11.54 27.95
N GLY A 71 -4.73 10.56 28.56
CA GLY A 71 -3.32 10.25 28.25
C GLY A 71 -3.12 9.75 26.83
N TRP A 72 -4.04 8.91 26.32
CA TRP A 72 -4.01 8.46 24.94
C TRP A 72 -4.24 9.60 23.94
N ALA A 73 -5.19 10.49 24.23
CA ALA A 73 -5.45 11.67 23.41
C ALA A 73 -4.26 12.65 23.38
N LEU A 74 -3.56 12.83 24.51
CA LEU A 74 -2.33 13.64 24.56
C LEU A 74 -1.21 13.02 23.73
N LEU A 75 -1.01 11.70 23.83
CA LEU A 75 -0.03 11.01 23.01
C LEU A 75 -0.36 11.09 21.52
N ALA A 76 -1.60 10.82 21.14
CA ALA A 76 -2.03 10.93 19.74
C ALA A 76 -1.79 12.33 19.19
N ARG A 77 -2.23 13.38 19.91
CA ARG A 77 -2.04 14.78 19.51
C ARG A 77 -0.56 15.19 19.43
N PHE A 78 0.27 14.64 20.32
CA PHE A 78 1.72 14.83 20.25
C PHE A 78 2.29 14.20 19.00
N PHE A 79 1.96 12.93 18.71
CA PHE A 79 2.49 12.25 17.53
C PHE A 79 1.96 12.83 16.23
N ASP A 80 0.72 13.31 16.17
CA ASP A 80 0.17 14.01 15.01
C ASP A 80 0.99 15.28 14.64
N TRP A 81 1.54 15.95 15.66
CA TRP A 81 2.43 17.10 15.47
C TRP A 81 3.90 16.69 15.27
N TYR A 82 4.37 15.76 16.12
CA TYR A 82 5.80 15.40 16.20
C TYR A 82 6.27 14.55 15.04
N ALA A 83 5.48 13.55 14.60
CA ALA A 83 5.91 12.60 13.59
C ALA A 83 6.22 13.25 12.24
N PRO A 84 5.39 14.16 11.68
CA PRO A 84 5.74 14.86 10.46
C PRO A 84 7.01 15.71 10.58
N LEU A 85 7.16 16.40 11.72
CA LEU A 85 8.36 17.23 11.98
C LEU A 85 9.62 16.37 12.06
N PHE A 86 9.58 15.26 12.81
CA PHE A 86 10.71 14.33 12.94
C PHE A 86 11.04 13.67 11.60
N SER A 87 10.03 13.28 10.82
CA SER A 87 10.22 12.71 9.48
C SER A 87 10.92 13.69 8.55
N ALA A 88 10.50 14.98 8.54
CA ALA A 88 11.15 16.01 7.71
C ALA A 88 12.64 16.16 8.05
N TYR A 89 12.99 16.20 9.35
CA TYR A 89 14.39 16.24 9.78
C TYR A 89 15.14 14.96 9.40
N SER A 90 14.50 13.80 9.56
CA SER A 90 15.11 12.51 9.26
C SER A 90 15.38 12.32 7.77
N PHE A 91 14.46 12.77 6.90
CA PHE A 91 14.63 12.67 5.45
C PHE A 91 15.78 13.56 4.95
N ALA A 92 15.83 14.80 5.41
CA ALA A 92 16.96 15.68 5.07
C ALA A 92 18.30 15.11 5.56
N GLN A 93 18.34 14.53 6.76
CA GLN A 93 19.54 13.88 7.29
C GLN A 93 19.92 12.64 6.48
N ALA A 94 18.97 11.79 6.11
CA ALA A 94 19.22 10.58 5.32
C ALA A 94 19.84 10.94 3.96
N ARG A 95 19.31 11.96 3.26
CA ARG A 95 19.89 12.44 1.99
C ARG A 95 21.32 12.97 2.15
N GLN A 96 21.60 13.70 3.22
CA GLN A 96 22.97 14.17 3.49
C GLN A 96 23.94 13.01 3.75
N GLN A 97 23.48 11.95 4.42
CA GLN A 97 24.29 10.74 4.62
C GLN A 97 24.62 10.02 3.31
N GLU A 98 23.68 10.00 2.35
CA GLU A 98 23.93 9.44 1.01
C GLU A 98 25.01 10.23 0.26
N PHE A 99 24.94 11.58 0.26
CA PHE A 99 26.00 12.39 -0.34
C PHE A 99 27.36 12.23 0.36
N GLU A 100 27.37 12.11 1.69
CA GLU A 100 28.58 11.85 2.45
C GLU A 100 29.17 10.47 2.12
N ALA A 101 28.33 9.45 1.98
CA ALA A 101 28.74 8.11 1.58
C ALA A 101 29.32 8.09 0.17
N ASP A 102 28.70 8.81 -0.78
CA ASP A 102 29.22 8.96 -2.14
C ASP A 102 30.59 9.66 -2.17
N ARG A 103 30.77 10.71 -1.36
CA ARG A 103 32.04 11.40 -1.23
C ARG A 103 33.14 10.48 -0.69
N ILE A 104 32.83 9.69 0.34
CA ILE A 104 33.79 8.71 0.91
C ILE A 104 34.12 7.62 -0.12
N ALA A 105 33.13 7.13 -0.87
CA ALA A 105 33.35 6.17 -1.94
C ALA A 105 34.23 6.75 -3.06
N ALA A 106 34.02 8.02 -3.41
CA ALA A 106 34.84 8.72 -4.40
C ALA A 106 36.29 8.98 -3.91
N GLU A 107 36.49 9.25 -2.63
CA GLU A 107 37.81 9.37 -2.03
C GLU A 107 38.56 8.03 -2.03
N ALA A 108 37.83 6.93 -1.78
CA ALA A 108 38.42 5.59 -1.69
C ALA A 108 38.72 4.95 -3.05
N ALA A 109 37.80 5.11 -4.05
CA ALA A 109 37.87 4.40 -5.33
C ALA A 109 37.99 5.33 -6.55
N GLY A 110 37.93 6.64 -6.35
CA GLY A 110 37.86 7.66 -7.39
C GLY A 110 36.43 7.98 -7.80
N ALA A 111 36.14 9.27 -8.08
CA ALA A 111 34.80 9.72 -8.45
C ALA A 111 34.23 9.02 -9.69
N PRO A 112 35.01 8.69 -10.77
CA PRO A 112 34.47 7.94 -11.90
C PRO A 112 34.01 6.51 -11.54
N ALA A 113 34.70 5.84 -10.62
CA ALA A 113 34.32 4.49 -10.17
C ALA A 113 33.06 4.52 -9.29
N ALA A 114 32.96 5.47 -8.38
CA ALA A 114 31.77 5.68 -7.56
C ALA A 114 30.53 6.02 -8.43
N ALA A 115 30.68 6.95 -9.39
CA ALA A 115 29.63 7.28 -10.35
C ALA A 115 29.22 6.08 -11.20
N ALA A 116 30.19 5.28 -11.68
CA ALA A 116 29.91 4.07 -12.45
C ALA A 116 29.12 3.05 -11.64
N ALA A 117 29.39 2.89 -10.36
CA ALA A 117 28.63 2.02 -9.48
C ALA A 117 27.16 2.48 -9.33
N LEU A 118 26.94 3.79 -9.07
CA LEU A 118 25.61 4.37 -8.99
C LEU A 118 24.80 4.17 -10.28
N VAL A 119 25.40 4.46 -11.42
CA VAL A 119 24.74 4.26 -12.72
C VAL A 119 24.42 2.78 -12.95
N ARG A 120 25.35 1.86 -12.65
CA ARG A 120 25.09 0.42 -12.83
C ARG A 120 23.92 -0.05 -11.98
N VAL A 121 23.83 0.34 -10.70
CA VAL A 121 22.72 -0.06 -9.83
C VAL A 121 21.38 0.40 -10.41
N ASN A 122 21.30 1.63 -10.92
CA ASN A 122 20.06 2.16 -11.50
C ASN A 122 19.69 1.47 -12.83
N VAL A 123 20.65 1.30 -13.72
CA VAL A 123 20.44 0.63 -15.02
C VAL A 123 20.07 -0.85 -14.84
N LEU A 124 20.77 -1.54 -13.93
CA LEU A 124 20.48 -2.93 -13.61
C LEU A 124 19.14 -3.08 -12.89
N GLY A 125 18.75 -2.12 -12.05
CA GLY A 125 17.42 -2.07 -11.44
C GLY A 125 16.33 -2.04 -12.49
N GLY A 126 16.46 -1.20 -13.51
CA GLY A 126 15.55 -1.18 -14.68
C GLY A 126 15.51 -2.52 -15.42
N PHE A 127 16.66 -3.11 -15.73
CA PHE A 127 16.73 -4.44 -16.36
C PHE A 127 16.06 -5.53 -15.50
N LEU A 128 16.34 -5.55 -14.22
CA LEU A 128 15.76 -6.55 -13.29
C LEU A 128 14.25 -6.42 -13.20
N GLY A 129 13.73 -5.20 -13.02
CA GLY A 129 12.30 -4.95 -12.85
C GLY A 129 11.49 -5.14 -14.14
N GLU A 130 12.01 -4.71 -15.29
CA GLU A 130 11.25 -4.68 -16.54
C GLU A 130 11.46 -5.90 -17.43
N LYS A 131 12.58 -6.61 -17.30
CA LYS A 131 12.93 -7.72 -18.19
C LYS A 131 13.19 -9.03 -17.49
N PHE A 132 14.10 -9.03 -16.52
CA PHE A 132 14.57 -10.28 -15.92
C PHE A 132 13.49 -10.98 -15.09
N TRP A 133 13.00 -10.34 -14.04
CA TRP A 133 12.00 -10.95 -13.16
C TRP A 133 10.66 -11.21 -13.85
N PRO A 134 10.12 -10.32 -14.68
CA PRO A 134 8.92 -10.62 -15.48
C PRO A 134 9.10 -11.85 -16.36
N ALA A 135 10.27 -12.02 -17.02
CA ALA A 135 10.55 -13.20 -17.82
C ALA A 135 10.65 -14.48 -16.97
N VAL A 136 11.26 -14.42 -15.78
CA VAL A 136 11.31 -15.53 -14.82
C VAL A 136 9.92 -15.93 -14.38
N PHE A 137 9.10 -14.99 -13.91
CA PHE A 137 7.76 -15.28 -13.40
C PHE A 137 6.76 -15.66 -14.50
N LYS A 138 6.93 -15.16 -15.73
CA LYS A 138 6.13 -15.59 -16.87
C LYS A 138 6.25 -17.10 -17.13
N ARG A 139 7.37 -17.73 -16.78
CA ARG A 139 7.55 -19.19 -16.93
C ARG A 139 6.57 -19.99 -16.07
N ALA A 140 6.05 -19.44 -14.98
CA ALA A 140 5.01 -20.11 -14.18
C ALA A 140 3.74 -20.40 -14.99
N THR A 141 3.47 -19.66 -16.06
CA THR A 141 2.33 -19.95 -16.94
C THR A 141 2.55 -21.22 -17.78
N THR A 142 3.80 -21.59 -18.11
CA THR A 142 4.13 -22.73 -18.98
C THR A 142 4.69 -23.93 -18.23
N ASP A 143 5.47 -23.70 -17.20
CA ASP A 143 6.22 -24.72 -16.50
C ASP A 143 5.51 -25.06 -15.17
N PRO A 144 5.18 -26.33 -14.89
CA PRO A 144 4.42 -26.71 -13.68
C PRO A 144 5.21 -26.54 -12.39
N GLU A 145 6.55 -26.55 -12.47
CA GLU A 145 7.45 -26.40 -11.31
C GLU A 145 8.51 -25.32 -11.56
N PRO A 146 8.98 -24.63 -10.49
CA PRO A 146 10.01 -23.61 -10.59
C PRO A 146 11.40 -24.23 -10.76
N ALA A 147 11.67 -24.84 -11.92
CA ALA A 147 12.96 -25.46 -12.23
C ALA A 147 14.10 -24.48 -12.47
N LEU A 148 13.81 -23.19 -12.55
CA LEU A 148 14.79 -22.13 -12.81
C LEU A 148 15.76 -21.92 -11.65
N ALA A 149 16.93 -21.38 -11.98
CA ALA A 149 17.97 -20.96 -11.05
C ALA A 149 18.24 -19.45 -11.27
N PRO A 150 17.34 -18.55 -10.82
CA PRO A 150 17.36 -17.15 -11.23
C PRO A 150 18.61 -16.41 -10.79
N PHE A 151 19.18 -16.70 -9.62
CA PHE A 151 20.42 -16.05 -9.18
C PHE A 151 21.65 -16.51 -10.00
N SER A 152 21.71 -17.80 -10.36
CA SER A 152 22.72 -18.31 -11.29
C SER A 152 22.54 -17.77 -12.72
N MET A 153 21.28 -17.57 -13.15
CA MET A 153 20.97 -16.95 -14.44
C MET A 153 21.34 -15.47 -14.45
N LEU A 154 21.04 -14.75 -13.37
CA LEU A 154 21.34 -13.33 -13.21
C LEU A 154 22.86 -13.09 -13.32
N GLY A 155 23.68 -13.87 -12.62
CA GLY A 155 25.14 -13.76 -12.69
C GLY A 155 25.65 -13.84 -14.11
N ARG A 156 25.08 -14.71 -14.94
CA ARG A 156 25.41 -14.84 -16.38
C ARG A 156 24.84 -13.68 -17.22
N ALA A 157 23.61 -13.28 -16.97
CA ALA A 157 22.98 -12.19 -17.70
C ALA A 157 23.69 -10.84 -17.49
N LEU A 158 24.23 -10.59 -16.30
CA LEU A 158 24.96 -9.38 -15.98
C LEU A 158 26.39 -9.33 -16.61
N GLN A 159 26.95 -10.48 -16.96
CA GLN A 159 28.23 -10.54 -17.67
C GLN A 159 28.06 -10.31 -19.19
N GLN A 160 26.87 -10.51 -19.72
CA GLN A 160 26.58 -10.23 -21.13
C GLN A 160 26.16 -8.75 -21.26
N PRO A 161 26.87 -7.97 -22.13
CA PRO A 161 26.42 -6.61 -22.40
C PRO A 161 25.05 -6.68 -23.05
N GLY A 162 24.02 -6.22 -22.34
CA GLY A 162 22.69 -6.00 -22.93
C GLY A 162 22.78 -4.96 -24.07
N PRO A 163 21.72 -4.81 -24.86
CA PRO A 163 21.68 -3.79 -25.91
C PRO A 163 22.00 -2.42 -25.29
N ARG A 164 22.98 -1.70 -25.85
CA ARG A 164 23.40 -0.38 -25.35
C ARG A 164 22.23 0.60 -25.31
N ASP A 165 21.33 0.51 -26.30
CA ASP A 165 20.14 1.35 -26.38
C ASP A 165 19.19 1.16 -25.19
N ALA A 166 18.99 -0.07 -24.73
CA ALA A 166 18.20 -0.34 -23.52
C ALA A 166 18.84 0.24 -22.25
N ALA A 167 20.17 0.11 -22.11
CA ALA A 167 20.89 0.70 -20.99
C ALA A 167 20.81 2.24 -21.01
N GLN A 168 20.86 2.86 -22.19
CA GLN A 168 20.67 4.30 -22.34
C GLN A 168 19.25 4.74 -21.98
N GLN A 169 18.22 3.97 -22.36
CA GLN A 169 16.84 4.25 -22.01
C GLN A 169 16.65 4.19 -20.49
N TRP A 170 17.13 3.14 -19.81
CA TRP A 170 17.03 3.03 -18.34
C TRP A 170 17.80 4.14 -17.63
N LEU A 171 19.00 4.50 -18.13
CA LEU A 171 19.74 5.63 -17.60
C LEU A 171 18.97 6.94 -17.79
N GLY A 172 18.41 7.19 -18.97
CA GLY A 172 17.61 8.37 -19.26
C GLY A 172 16.42 8.50 -18.31
N ARG A 173 15.68 7.41 -18.06
CA ARG A 173 14.56 7.36 -17.09
C ARG A 173 15.04 7.64 -15.66
N SER A 174 16.17 7.06 -15.26
CA SER A 174 16.73 7.27 -13.90
C SER A 174 17.18 8.71 -13.70
N LEU A 175 17.72 9.37 -14.74
CA LEU A 175 18.11 10.78 -14.70
C LEU A 175 16.93 11.74 -14.74
N ALA A 176 15.81 11.33 -15.35
CA ALA A 176 14.58 12.11 -15.38
C ALA A 176 13.85 12.14 -14.02
N ARG A 177 14.14 11.19 -13.10
CA ARG A 177 13.60 11.25 -11.75
C ARG A 177 14.14 12.46 -11.02
N ARG A 178 13.26 13.09 -10.24
CA ARG A 178 13.62 14.15 -9.28
C ARG A 178 13.49 13.60 -7.86
N THR A 179 14.33 14.10 -6.96
CA THR A 179 14.20 13.78 -5.54
C THR A 179 12.90 14.37 -5.01
N GLY A 180 11.99 13.51 -4.56
CA GLY A 180 10.77 13.92 -3.85
C GLY A 180 11.08 14.38 -2.44
N TYR A 181 10.19 15.13 -1.81
CA TYR A 181 10.36 15.61 -0.43
C TYR A 181 10.31 14.46 0.60
N ASP A 182 9.64 13.37 0.26
CA ASP A 182 9.47 12.14 1.05
C ASP A 182 10.51 11.04 0.72
N ASP A 183 11.35 11.27 -0.31
CA ASP A 183 12.44 10.37 -0.63
C ASP A 183 13.56 10.45 0.42
N THR A 184 13.97 9.32 0.95
CA THR A 184 15.14 9.22 1.83
C THR A 184 16.46 9.15 1.05
N HIS A 185 16.40 8.86 -0.24
CA HIS A 185 17.56 8.76 -1.14
C HIS A 185 17.48 9.85 -2.22
N PRO A 186 18.56 10.60 -2.45
CA PRO A 186 18.63 11.53 -3.58
C PRO A 186 18.57 10.78 -4.91
N CYS A 187 17.98 11.41 -5.93
CA CYS A 187 17.96 10.85 -7.27
C CYS A 187 19.36 10.73 -7.88
N LEU A 188 19.48 9.87 -8.90
CA LEU A 188 20.77 9.63 -9.57
C LEU A 188 21.39 10.92 -10.11
N ALA A 189 20.58 11.83 -10.67
CA ALA A 189 21.07 13.08 -11.23
C ALA A 189 21.75 13.95 -10.18
N ASP A 190 21.13 14.10 -8.99
CA ASP A 190 21.67 14.89 -7.88
C ASP A 190 22.98 14.28 -7.36
N ARG A 191 23.04 12.94 -7.25
CA ARG A 191 24.23 12.22 -6.77
C ARG A 191 25.41 12.36 -7.74
N LEU A 192 25.16 12.20 -9.06
CA LEU A 192 26.20 12.40 -10.08
C LEU A 192 26.70 13.84 -10.12
N GLN A 193 25.79 14.81 -9.99
CA GLN A 193 26.15 16.23 -9.91
C GLN A 193 27.04 16.52 -8.69
N ALA A 194 26.70 15.95 -7.52
CA ALA A 194 27.50 16.10 -6.30
C ALA A 194 28.92 15.50 -6.45
N LEU A 195 29.08 14.43 -7.23
CA LEU A 195 30.36 13.84 -7.58
C LEU A 195 31.13 14.59 -8.69
N GLY A 196 30.50 15.58 -9.33
CA GLY A 196 31.09 16.32 -10.47
C GLY A 196 31.25 15.47 -11.74
N ILE A 197 30.48 14.40 -11.90
CA ILE A 197 30.57 13.47 -13.03
C ILE A 197 29.28 13.57 -13.87
N GLY A 198 29.45 13.77 -15.17
CA GLY A 198 28.32 13.74 -16.10
C GLY A 198 27.75 12.31 -16.29
N PRO A 199 26.50 12.20 -16.78
CA PRO A 199 25.89 10.89 -17.01
C PRO A 199 26.58 10.12 -18.13
N PHE A 200 26.81 8.81 -17.92
CA PHE A 200 27.41 7.89 -18.90
C PHE A 200 26.96 6.46 -18.65
N VAL A 201 26.95 5.62 -19.65
CA VAL A 201 26.77 4.17 -19.48
C VAL A 201 28.14 3.53 -19.24
N PRO A 202 28.41 2.99 -18.04
CA PRO A 202 29.71 2.40 -17.73
C PRO A 202 29.96 1.14 -18.58
N PRO A 203 31.20 0.85 -18.97
CA PRO A 203 31.54 -0.38 -19.67
C PRO A 203 31.22 -1.61 -18.80
N ALA A 204 31.06 -2.77 -19.43
CA ALA A 204 30.91 -4.04 -18.71
C ALA A 204 32.12 -4.28 -17.78
N VAL A 205 31.85 -4.91 -16.65
CA VAL A 205 32.94 -5.29 -15.72
C VAL A 205 33.45 -6.68 -16.08
N GLU A 206 34.78 -6.86 -16.05
CA GLU A 206 35.41 -8.15 -16.32
C GLU A 206 35.24 -9.13 -15.15
N THR A 207 35.29 -8.61 -13.92
CA THR A 207 35.13 -9.40 -12.69
C THR A 207 34.10 -8.74 -11.80
N ASN A 208 33.08 -9.48 -11.38
CA ASN A 208 32.09 -8.96 -10.46
C ASN A 208 32.57 -9.05 -8.99
N ALA A 209 31.97 -8.21 -8.13
CA ALA A 209 32.35 -8.14 -6.72
C ALA A 209 32.14 -9.47 -5.97
N ALA A 210 31.11 -10.25 -6.32
CA ALA A 210 30.86 -11.53 -5.69
C ALA A 210 32.01 -12.53 -5.99
N GLU A 211 32.47 -12.58 -7.23
CA GLU A 211 33.64 -13.40 -7.59
C GLU A 211 34.92 -12.91 -6.92
N ALA A 212 35.14 -11.58 -6.89
CA ALA A 212 36.31 -10.99 -6.31
C ALA A 212 36.41 -11.20 -4.78
N PHE A 213 35.30 -11.02 -4.04
CA PHE A 213 35.30 -11.06 -2.58
C PHE A 213 34.93 -12.42 -1.99
N LEU A 214 34.03 -13.19 -2.65
CA LEU A 214 33.59 -14.50 -2.15
C LEU A 214 34.41 -15.66 -2.72
N GLY A 215 35.10 -15.44 -3.85
CA GLY A 215 35.95 -16.46 -4.48
C GLY A 215 35.18 -17.78 -4.68
N SER A 216 35.70 -18.89 -4.14
CA SER A 216 35.10 -20.21 -4.24
C SER A 216 33.73 -20.34 -3.51
N ALA A 217 33.42 -19.48 -2.56
CA ALA A 217 32.15 -19.48 -1.83
C ALA A 217 30.99 -18.91 -2.66
N ALA A 218 31.25 -18.11 -3.70
CA ALA A 218 30.21 -17.50 -4.51
C ALA A 218 29.24 -18.54 -5.12
N ARG A 219 29.76 -19.62 -5.72
CA ARG A 219 28.94 -20.65 -6.36
C ARG A 219 28.06 -21.45 -5.39
N PRO A 220 28.55 -21.95 -4.24
CA PRO A 220 27.69 -22.59 -3.23
C PRO A 220 26.59 -21.66 -2.75
N LEU A 221 26.90 -20.42 -2.40
CA LEU A 221 25.92 -19.44 -1.93
C LEU A 221 24.84 -19.12 -2.98
N THR A 222 25.24 -18.96 -4.24
CA THR A 222 24.28 -18.74 -5.33
C THR A 222 23.33 -19.92 -5.50
N ARG A 223 23.82 -21.16 -5.35
CA ARG A 223 22.97 -22.36 -5.39
C ARG A 223 22.00 -22.43 -4.22
N GLU A 224 22.47 -22.10 -3.04
CA GLU A 224 21.60 -22.04 -1.84
C GLU A 224 20.47 -21.01 -2.03
N LEU A 225 20.79 -19.83 -2.59
CA LEU A 225 19.78 -18.80 -2.92
C LEU A 225 18.78 -19.30 -3.95
N ASP A 226 19.23 -20.01 -5.01
CA ASP A 226 18.35 -20.62 -6.00
C ASP A 226 17.42 -21.70 -5.40
N GLU A 227 17.93 -22.51 -4.48
CA GLU A 227 17.15 -23.55 -3.80
C GLU A 227 16.13 -22.94 -2.84
N ARG A 228 16.52 -21.94 -2.08
CA ARG A 228 15.64 -21.19 -1.20
C ARG A 228 14.53 -20.50 -1.98
N TRP A 229 14.86 -19.78 -3.04
CA TRP A 229 13.88 -19.15 -3.91
C TRP A 229 12.86 -20.16 -4.46
N ARG A 230 13.32 -21.29 -4.99
CA ARG A 230 12.43 -22.36 -5.49
C ARG A 230 11.47 -22.86 -4.41
N SER A 231 11.96 -23.02 -3.20
CA SER A 231 11.13 -23.44 -2.07
C SER A 231 10.05 -22.39 -1.71
N GLU A 232 10.45 -21.12 -1.68
CA GLU A 232 9.58 -20.00 -1.31
C GLU A 232 8.49 -19.75 -2.36
N VAL A 233 8.82 -19.86 -3.67
CA VAL A 233 7.84 -19.59 -4.74
C VAL A 233 6.98 -20.78 -5.13
N ARG A 234 7.29 -22.00 -4.69
CA ARG A 234 6.66 -23.24 -5.16
C ARG A 234 5.14 -23.22 -5.10
N SER A 235 4.56 -22.81 -3.99
CA SER A 235 3.10 -22.80 -3.79
C SER A 235 2.44 -21.82 -4.77
N TRP A 236 2.95 -20.59 -4.83
CA TRP A 236 2.47 -19.57 -5.75
C TRP A 236 2.64 -20.01 -7.21
N TRP A 237 3.78 -20.64 -7.55
CA TRP A 237 4.09 -21.09 -8.90
C TRP A 237 3.11 -22.17 -9.39
N SER A 238 2.86 -23.17 -8.57
CA SER A 238 1.92 -24.26 -8.88
C SER A 238 0.50 -23.74 -9.08
N GLU A 239 0.07 -22.81 -8.24
CA GLU A 239 -1.24 -22.17 -8.35
C GLU A 239 -1.35 -21.33 -9.62
N ARG A 240 -0.32 -20.52 -9.93
CA ARG A 240 -0.29 -19.73 -11.16
C ARG A 240 -0.30 -20.61 -12.43
N HIS A 241 0.41 -21.74 -12.37
CA HIS A 241 0.40 -22.71 -13.47
C HIS A 241 -0.99 -23.32 -13.67
N ARG A 242 -1.64 -23.77 -12.58
CA ARG A 242 -2.99 -24.31 -12.63
C ARG A 242 -3.96 -23.31 -13.25
N GLN A 243 -3.96 -22.09 -12.76
CA GLN A 243 -4.77 -21.00 -13.28
C GLN A 243 -4.51 -20.73 -14.77
N ALA A 244 -3.24 -20.73 -15.19
CA ALA A 244 -2.89 -20.54 -16.60
C ALA A 244 -3.37 -21.70 -17.50
N CYS A 245 -3.44 -22.93 -16.99
CA CYS A 245 -4.04 -24.05 -17.70
C CYS A 245 -5.55 -23.90 -17.87
N GLU A 246 -6.26 -23.45 -16.84
CA GLU A 246 -7.69 -23.12 -16.90
C GLU A 246 -7.95 -22.00 -17.91
N TRP A 247 -7.17 -20.93 -17.85
CA TRP A 247 -7.27 -19.82 -18.79
C TRP A 247 -7.04 -20.22 -20.24
N ARG A 248 -6.06 -21.10 -20.52
CA ARG A 248 -5.85 -21.62 -21.88
C ARG A 248 -7.01 -22.47 -22.37
N ALA A 249 -7.57 -23.32 -21.50
CA ALA A 249 -8.74 -24.09 -21.87
C ALA A 249 -9.92 -23.19 -22.21
N ARG A 250 -10.16 -22.17 -21.40
CA ARG A 250 -11.23 -21.20 -21.62
C ARG A 250 -10.99 -20.35 -22.87
N LEU A 251 -9.76 -19.87 -23.07
CA LEU A 251 -9.38 -19.12 -24.28
C LEU A 251 -9.60 -19.96 -25.55
N ALA A 252 -9.22 -21.23 -25.54
CA ALA A 252 -9.43 -22.14 -26.67
C ALA A 252 -10.91 -22.37 -27.00
N GLU A 253 -11.81 -22.29 -26.02
CA GLU A 253 -13.26 -22.30 -26.25
C GLU A 253 -13.73 -21.02 -26.94
N LEU A 254 -13.28 -19.86 -26.46
CA LEU A 254 -13.65 -18.57 -27.02
C LEU A 254 -13.08 -18.36 -28.44
N GLU A 255 -11.93 -18.95 -28.74
CA GLU A 255 -11.29 -18.90 -30.06
C GLU A 255 -12.00 -19.72 -31.13
N ARG A 256 -12.95 -20.58 -30.78
CA ARG A 256 -13.80 -21.30 -31.75
C ARG A 256 -14.76 -20.38 -32.50
N THR A 257 -15.02 -19.23 -31.93
CA THR A 257 -15.90 -18.20 -32.51
C THR A 257 -15.06 -17.02 -33.00
N ALA A 258 -15.38 -16.49 -34.16
CA ALA A 258 -14.71 -15.30 -34.69
C ALA A 258 -14.94 -14.11 -33.69
N PRO A 259 -13.96 -13.22 -33.50
CA PRO A 259 -14.09 -12.12 -32.52
C PRO A 259 -15.34 -11.26 -32.75
N GLU A 260 -15.67 -10.99 -34.00
CA GLU A 260 -16.80 -10.16 -34.46
C GLU A 260 -18.18 -10.80 -34.18
N ALA A 261 -18.19 -12.11 -33.92
CA ALA A 261 -19.40 -12.88 -33.64
C ALA A 261 -19.57 -13.19 -32.15
N LEU A 262 -18.65 -12.76 -31.29
CA LEU A 262 -18.74 -12.93 -29.84
C LEU A 262 -19.64 -11.85 -29.24
N GLU A 263 -20.39 -12.24 -28.21
CA GLU A 263 -21.05 -11.28 -27.31
C GLU A 263 -20.00 -10.43 -26.58
N LEU A 264 -20.34 -9.20 -26.19
CA LEU A 264 -19.37 -8.24 -25.63
C LEU A 264 -18.63 -8.77 -24.41
N ASP A 265 -19.34 -9.44 -23.49
CA ASP A 265 -18.74 -10.04 -22.30
C ASP A 265 -17.72 -11.15 -22.65
N ALA A 266 -18.03 -11.96 -23.67
CA ALA A 266 -17.14 -13.02 -24.13
C ALA A 266 -15.93 -12.45 -24.88
N LEU A 267 -16.12 -11.37 -25.63
CA LEU A 267 -15.02 -10.65 -26.30
C LEU A 267 -14.09 -9.99 -25.27
N TRP A 268 -14.66 -9.38 -24.24
CA TRP A 268 -13.92 -8.84 -23.09
C TRP A 268 -13.11 -9.93 -22.38
N GLU A 269 -13.76 -11.06 -22.03
CA GLU A 269 -13.09 -12.19 -21.39
C GLU A 269 -11.92 -12.70 -22.26
N ARG A 270 -12.15 -12.84 -23.56
CA ARG A 270 -11.10 -13.27 -24.52
C ARG A 270 -9.95 -12.29 -24.54
N ALA A 271 -10.18 -10.99 -24.60
CA ALA A 271 -9.15 -9.96 -24.56
C ALA A 271 -8.30 -10.04 -23.28
N CYS A 272 -8.97 -10.17 -22.13
CA CYS A 272 -8.30 -10.32 -20.82
C CYS A 272 -7.45 -11.57 -20.75
N LEU A 273 -7.97 -12.74 -21.16
CA LEU A 273 -7.22 -14.00 -21.14
C LEU A 273 -6.03 -13.98 -22.11
N THR A 274 -6.20 -13.36 -23.27
CA THR A 274 -5.14 -13.20 -24.27
C THR A 274 -3.98 -12.37 -23.72
N GLU A 275 -4.28 -11.29 -23.01
CA GLU A 275 -3.28 -10.46 -22.35
C GLU A 275 -2.56 -11.22 -21.22
N GLU A 276 -3.31 -11.87 -20.33
CA GLU A 276 -2.77 -12.62 -19.17
C GLU A 276 -1.87 -13.78 -19.60
N LEU A 277 -2.15 -14.40 -20.75
CA LEU A 277 -1.31 -15.44 -21.35
C LEU A 277 -0.14 -14.89 -22.15
N GLY A 278 -0.01 -13.56 -22.23
CA GLY A 278 1.19 -12.87 -22.68
C GLY A 278 1.19 -12.45 -24.17
N SER A 279 0.02 -12.35 -24.80
CA SER A 279 -0.11 -11.82 -26.16
C SER A 279 -0.71 -10.42 -26.16
N SER A 280 0.10 -9.42 -25.77
CA SER A 280 -0.34 -8.02 -25.68
C SER A 280 -0.75 -7.43 -27.05
N ASP A 281 -0.18 -7.90 -28.17
CA ASP A 281 -0.59 -7.43 -29.51
C ASP A 281 -1.99 -7.90 -29.86
N ALA A 282 -2.25 -9.19 -29.72
CA ALA A 282 -3.57 -9.75 -29.97
C ALA A 282 -4.63 -9.20 -29.01
N ALA A 283 -4.26 -8.95 -27.73
CA ALA A 283 -5.15 -8.33 -26.77
C ALA A 283 -5.53 -6.90 -27.19
N LEU A 284 -4.59 -6.10 -27.70
CA LEU A 284 -4.88 -4.74 -28.21
C LEU A 284 -5.86 -4.75 -29.39
N GLU A 285 -5.75 -5.71 -30.29
CA GLU A 285 -6.69 -5.87 -31.41
C GLU A 285 -8.10 -6.18 -30.89
N LEU A 286 -8.21 -7.14 -29.95
CA LEU A 286 -9.50 -7.51 -29.35
C LEU A 286 -10.12 -6.36 -28.54
N LEU A 287 -9.31 -5.62 -27.75
CA LEU A 287 -9.77 -4.44 -27.01
C LEU A 287 -10.24 -3.31 -27.94
N THR A 288 -9.56 -3.15 -29.08
CA THR A 288 -9.96 -2.15 -30.07
C THR A 288 -11.29 -2.53 -30.70
N LEU A 289 -11.46 -3.78 -31.10
CA LEU A 289 -12.74 -4.28 -31.62
C LEU A 289 -13.87 -4.15 -30.58
N LEU A 290 -13.58 -4.47 -29.32
CA LEU A 290 -14.57 -4.30 -28.25
C LEU A 290 -15.04 -2.83 -28.13
N LEU A 291 -14.10 -1.88 -28.17
CA LEU A 291 -14.40 -0.46 -28.06
C LEU A 291 -15.06 0.14 -29.31
N GLU A 292 -14.96 -0.51 -30.46
CA GLU A 292 -15.77 -0.18 -31.65
C GLU A 292 -17.23 -0.53 -31.44
N HIS A 293 -17.52 -1.61 -30.71
CA HIS A 293 -18.89 -2.05 -30.40
C HIS A 293 -19.46 -1.42 -29.12
N ASP A 294 -18.63 -1.23 -28.09
CA ASP A 294 -18.98 -0.57 -26.82
C ASP A 294 -17.96 0.52 -26.47
N PRO A 295 -18.16 1.76 -26.95
CA PRO A 295 -17.27 2.88 -26.63
C PRO A 295 -17.29 3.33 -25.17
N PHE A 296 -18.17 2.78 -24.34
CA PHE A 296 -18.30 3.14 -22.92
C PHE A 296 -17.77 2.06 -21.97
N HIS A 297 -17.08 1.06 -22.49
CA HIS A 297 -16.51 -0.01 -21.67
C HIS A 297 -15.25 0.45 -20.93
N ALA A 298 -15.40 0.89 -19.66
CA ALA A 298 -14.32 1.46 -18.84
C ALA A 298 -13.09 0.54 -18.73
N GLY A 299 -13.31 -0.77 -18.47
CA GLY A 299 -12.23 -1.75 -18.33
C GLY A 299 -11.42 -1.92 -19.62
N ALA A 300 -12.07 -1.86 -20.79
CA ALA A 300 -11.39 -1.97 -22.08
C ALA A 300 -10.52 -0.74 -22.37
N HIS A 301 -11.04 0.46 -22.10
CA HIS A 301 -10.25 1.68 -22.15
C HIS A 301 -9.04 1.62 -21.22
N PHE A 302 -9.23 1.18 -19.98
CA PHE A 302 -8.13 1.09 -19.02
C PHE A 302 -7.03 0.14 -19.49
N ARG A 303 -7.39 -1.08 -19.89
CA ARG A 303 -6.41 -2.08 -20.35
C ARG A 303 -5.73 -1.65 -21.64
N ARG A 304 -6.47 -1.14 -22.62
CA ARG A 304 -5.88 -0.65 -23.89
C ARG A 304 -4.95 0.52 -23.62
N GLY A 305 -5.38 1.49 -22.82
CA GLY A 305 -4.57 2.65 -22.45
C GLY A 305 -3.25 2.26 -21.78
N ARG A 306 -3.30 1.33 -20.81
CA ARG A 306 -2.09 0.80 -20.17
C ARG A 306 -1.15 0.13 -21.15
N LEU A 307 -1.66 -0.78 -22.00
CA LEU A 307 -0.85 -1.48 -22.99
C LEU A 307 -0.21 -0.54 -24.03
N LEU A 308 -0.91 0.53 -24.42
CA LEU A 308 -0.38 1.56 -25.30
C LEU A 308 0.76 2.34 -24.62
N LEU A 309 0.58 2.78 -23.36
CA LEU A 309 1.64 3.47 -22.63
C LEU A 309 2.87 2.60 -22.35
N GLU A 310 2.71 1.30 -22.15
CA GLU A 310 3.82 0.34 -22.05
C GLU A 310 4.66 0.28 -23.34
N ARG A 311 4.06 0.61 -24.49
CA ARG A 311 4.70 0.71 -25.81
C ARG A 311 5.15 2.11 -26.18
N GLU A 312 5.15 3.03 -25.21
CA GLU A 312 5.49 4.44 -25.39
C GLU A 312 4.53 5.17 -26.37
N ASP A 313 3.30 4.66 -26.54
CA ASP A 313 2.26 5.26 -27.37
C ASP A 313 1.37 6.19 -26.54
N ALA A 314 1.47 7.49 -26.78
CA ALA A 314 0.75 8.53 -26.06
C ALA A 314 -0.79 8.45 -26.18
N ARG A 315 -1.32 7.73 -27.19
CA ARG A 315 -2.78 7.53 -27.34
C ARG A 315 -3.38 6.82 -26.12
N GLY A 316 -2.57 6.06 -25.39
CA GLY A 316 -2.99 5.44 -24.14
C GLY A 316 -3.44 6.42 -23.06
N ILE A 317 -3.01 7.71 -23.11
CA ILE A 317 -3.46 8.75 -22.18
C ILE A 317 -4.96 9.01 -22.35
N GLU A 318 -5.42 9.11 -23.60
CA GLU A 318 -6.84 9.37 -23.89
C GLU A 318 -7.73 8.22 -23.40
N ASP A 319 -7.27 6.98 -23.59
CA ASP A 319 -7.98 5.81 -23.10
C ASP A 319 -8.06 5.76 -21.58
N LEU A 320 -6.95 6.01 -20.87
CA LEU A 320 -6.95 6.03 -19.41
C LEU A 320 -7.82 7.16 -18.84
N GLN A 321 -7.85 8.32 -19.50
CA GLN A 321 -8.75 9.41 -19.16
C GLN A 321 -10.23 9.06 -19.40
N ALA A 322 -10.52 8.32 -20.48
CA ALA A 322 -11.87 7.81 -20.73
C ALA A 322 -12.30 6.81 -19.65
N ALA A 323 -11.43 5.87 -19.31
CA ALA A 323 -11.67 4.90 -18.23
C ALA A 323 -12.00 5.59 -16.90
N ALA A 324 -11.19 6.58 -16.50
CA ALA A 324 -11.41 7.35 -15.27
C ALA A 324 -12.73 8.15 -15.25
N LYS A 325 -13.22 8.60 -16.41
CA LYS A 325 -14.51 9.28 -16.52
C LYS A 325 -15.69 8.32 -16.44
N LEU A 326 -15.53 7.10 -16.97
CA LEU A 326 -16.56 6.08 -17.00
C LEU A 326 -16.68 5.32 -15.67
N ASP A 327 -15.55 5.13 -15.00
CA ASP A 327 -15.48 4.46 -13.71
C ASP A 327 -14.53 5.22 -12.76
N ALA A 328 -15.14 5.84 -11.74
CA ALA A 328 -14.39 6.60 -10.74
C ALA A 328 -13.37 5.74 -9.95
N SER A 329 -13.58 4.43 -9.86
CA SER A 329 -12.63 3.53 -9.19
C SER A 329 -11.33 3.35 -9.97
N ALA A 330 -11.33 3.63 -11.28
CA ALA A 330 -10.16 3.59 -12.13
C ALA A 330 -9.33 4.88 -12.10
N GLU A 331 -9.85 5.98 -11.51
CA GLU A 331 -9.22 7.31 -11.60
C GLU A 331 -7.80 7.33 -11.00
N GLU A 332 -7.63 6.78 -9.81
CA GLU A 332 -6.33 6.75 -9.12
C GLU A 332 -5.28 6.00 -9.96
N ALA A 333 -5.60 4.78 -10.40
CA ALA A 333 -4.70 3.95 -11.20
C ALA A 333 -4.39 4.59 -12.57
N ALA A 334 -5.39 5.21 -13.22
CA ALA A 334 -5.20 5.92 -14.49
C ALA A 334 -4.27 7.13 -14.32
N CYS A 335 -4.50 7.96 -13.29
CA CYS A 335 -3.64 9.10 -12.99
C CYS A 335 -2.19 8.66 -12.71
N ALA A 336 -1.99 7.59 -11.95
CA ALA A 336 -0.66 7.05 -11.65
C ALA A 336 0.08 6.59 -12.91
N LEU A 337 -0.59 5.88 -13.82
CA LEU A 337 -0.01 5.42 -15.09
C LEU A 337 0.36 6.58 -16.01
N ILE A 338 -0.50 7.59 -16.12
CA ILE A 338 -0.25 8.77 -16.96
C ILE A 338 0.88 9.62 -16.35
N ALA A 339 0.90 9.80 -15.03
CA ALA A 339 1.98 10.52 -14.34
C ALA A 339 3.33 9.83 -14.56
N GLU A 340 3.38 8.50 -14.42
CA GLU A 340 4.59 7.72 -14.67
C GLU A 340 5.06 7.83 -16.14
N TYR A 341 4.13 7.80 -17.09
CA TYR A 341 4.45 8.03 -18.50
C TYR A 341 5.08 9.42 -18.71
N HIS A 342 4.48 10.47 -18.18
CA HIS A 342 5.03 11.84 -18.28
C HIS A 342 6.39 11.95 -17.58
N ARG A 343 6.56 11.34 -16.42
CA ARG A 343 7.82 11.33 -15.67
C ARG A 343 8.95 10.66 -16.45
N ARG A 344 8.66 9.50 -17.06
CA ARG A 344 9.64 8.79 -17.92
C ARG A 344 10.10 9.61 -19.12
N HIS A 345 9.24 10.54 -19.59
CA HIS A 345 9.57 11.47 -20.69
C HIS A 345 10.10 12.83 -20.22
N GLY A 346 10.42 13.00 -18.92
CA GLY A 346 10.92 14.24 -18.35
C GLY A 346 9.91 15.40 -18.30
N ARG A 347 8.62 15.11 -18.53
CA ARG A 347 7.53 16.11 -18.51
C ARG A 347 6.95 16.24 -17.10
N HIS A 348 7.77 16.75 -16.19
CA HIS A 348 7.41 16.85 -14.77
C HIS A 348 6.24 17.80 -14.51
N ASP A 349 6.11 18.87 -15.30
CA ASP A 349 5.01 19.82 -15.28
C ASP A 349 3.64 19.16 -15.55
N LEU A 350 3.60 18.12 -16.37
CA LEU A 350 2.40 17.33 -16.64
C LEU A 350 2.20 16.19 -15.64
N ALA A 351 3.26 15.67 -15.03
CA ALA A 351 3.19 14.63 -14.03
C ALA A 351 2.71 15.14 -12.65
N GLU A 352 3.23 16.30 -12.20
CA GLU A 352 2.92 16.87 -10.88
C GLU A 352 1.42 17.03 -10.56
N PRO A 353 0.57 17.56 -11.46
CA PRO A 353 -0.87 17.66 -11.19
C PRO A 353 -1.55 16.30 -10.99
N LEU A 354 -1.12 15.28 -11.74
CA LEU A 354 -1.65 13.93 -11.66
C LEU A 354 -1.20 13.23 -10.37
N GLU A 355 0.06 13.39 -9.98
CA GLU A 355 0.58 12.88 -8.72
C GLU A 355 -0.11 13.51 -7.51
N ARG A 356 -0.42 14.80 -7.59
CA ARG A 356 -1.22 15.49 -6.58
C ARG A 356 -2.62 14.88 -6.49
N ARG A 357 -3.24 14.63 -7.65
CA ARG A 357 -4.55 14.00 -7.71
C ARG A 357 -4.56 12.59 -7.14
N CYS A 358 -3.54 11.77 -7.43
CA CYS A 358 -3.38 10.44 -6.80
C CYS A 358 -3.35 10.55 -5.28
N ARG A 359 -2.54 11.46 -4.72
CA ARG A 359 -2.46 11.67 -3.27
C ARG A 359 -3.79 12.08 -2.65
N GLU A 360 -4.53 13.00 -3.30
CA GLU A 360 -5.86 13.39 -2.83
C GLU A 360 -6.84 12.21 -2.79
N LEU A 361 -6.79 11.34 -3.82
CA LEU A 361 -7.62 10.13 -3.89
C LEU A 361 -7.22 9.10 -2.84
N GLU A 362 -5.92 8.86 -2.65
CA GLU A 362 -5.38 7.99 -1.61
C GLU A 362 -5.77 8.47 -0.19
N GLU A 363 -5.61 9.77 0.09
CA GLU A 363 -5.99 10.38 1.37
C GLU A 363 -7.49 10.24 1.63
N ARG A 364 -8.31 10.48 0.60
CA ARG A 364 -9.76 10.30 0.67
C ARG A 364 -10.14 8.84 0.91
N ALA A 365 -9.53 7.92 0.18
CA ALA A 365 -9.74 6.47 0.37
C ALA A 365 -9.30 6.00 1.77
N ALA A 366 -8.18 6.52 2.28
CA ALA A 366 -7.71 6.24 3.64
C ALA A 366 -8.67 6.77 4.71
N LEU A 367 -9.21 7.99 4.51
CA LEU A 367 -10.22 8.57 5.41
C LEU A 367 -11.50 7.71 5.42
N LEU A 368 -12.02 7.34 4.24
CA LEU A 368 -13.21 6.49 4.12
C LEU A 368 -12.99 5.11 4.75
N ARG A 369 -11.82 4.48 4.54
CA ARG A 369 -11.48 3.21 5.22
C ARG A 369 -11.50 3.38 6.74
N ARG A 370 -10.89 4.46 7.26
CA ARG A 370 -10.89 4.76 8.70
C ARG A 370 -12.31 5.01 9.24
N GLU A 371 -13.16 5.65 8.47
CA GLU A 371 -14.58 5.84 8.83
C GLU A 371 -15.33 4.51 8.85
N ARG A 372 -15.04 3.60 7.92
CA ARG A 372 -15.63 2.24 7.89
C ARG A 372 -15.14 1.37 9.05
N GLU A 373 -13.88 1.47 9.45
CA GLU A 373 -13.27 0.66 10.52
C GLU A 373 -13.63 1.13 11.94
N THR A 374 -14.21 2.34 12.09
CA THR A 374 -14.46 2.93 13.40
C THR A 374 -15.94 3.27 13.58
N VAL A 375 -16.42 3.15 14.83
CA VAL A 375 -17.76 3.59 15.26
C VAL A 375 -17.63 4.62 16.37
N ARG A 376 -18.25 5.78 16.19
CA ARG A 376 -18.23 6.89 17.14
C ARG A 376 -19.64 7.35 17.48
N ALA A 377 -19.83 7.91 18.66
CA ALA A 377 -21.14 8.42 19.09
C ALA A 377 -21.70 9.58 18.23
N GLY A 378 -20.79 10.27 17.51
CA GLY A 378 -21.16 11.34 16.58
C GLY A 378 -21.47 10.87 15.16
N ASP A 379 -21.37 9.57 14.87
CA ASP A 379 -21.72 9.03 13.56
C ASP A 379 -23.23 9.07 13.35
N GLU A 380 -23.65 9.22 12.10
CA GLU A 380 -25.06 9.17 11.73
C GLU A 380 -25.49 7.70 11.58
N PHE A 381 -26.45 7.30 12.43
CA PHE A 381 -27.04 5.96 12.41
C PHE A 381 -28.46 6.00 11.89
N VAL A 382 -28.77 5.06 10.99
CA VAL A 382 -30.11 4.91 10.41
C VAL A 382 -30.61 3.49 10.61
N GLU A 383 -31.91 3.28 10.37
CA GLU A 383 -32.54 1.97 10.44
C GLU A 383 -31.85 0.98 9.49
N HIS A 384 -31.64 -0.25 9.96
CA HIS A 384 -31.15 -1.33 9.11
C HIS A 384 -32.23 -1.71 8.09
N ASP A 385 -31.82 -2.00 6.87
CA ASP A 385 -32.68 -2.37 5.73
C ASP A 385 -32.81 -3.90 5.56
N LEU A 386 -32.47 -4.66 6.60
CA LEU A 386 -32.48 -6.12 6.58
C LEU A 386 -33.89 -6.70 6.72
N GLU A 387 -34.16 -7.77 5.99
CA GLU A 387 -35.39 -8.52 6.10
C GLU A 387 -35.61 -9.10 7.51
N LEU A 388 -36.87 -9.17 7.94
CA LEU A 388 -37.26 -9.71 9.25
C LEU A 388 -36.75 -11.15 9.49
N ALA A 389 -36.63 -11.95 8.44
CA ALA A 389 -36.08 -13.30 8.50
C ALA A 389 -34.60 -13.30 8.90
N THR A 390 -33.82 -12.43 8.29
CA THR A 390 -32.38 -12.24 8.59
C THR A 390 -32.17 -11.76 10.02
N VAL A 391 -32.90 -10.73 10.44
CA VAL A 391 -32.84 -10.20 11.80
C VAL A 391 -33.24 -11.26 12.85
N SER A 392 -34.29 -12.04 12.53
CA SER A 392 -34.72 -13.14 13.41
C SER A 392 -33.67 -14.23 13.52
N GLY A 393 -32.99 -14.53 12.42
CA GLY A 393 -31.87 -15.49 12.39
C GLY A 393 -30.70 -15.04 13.25
N ILE A 394 -30.33 -13.76 13.19
CA ILE A 394 -29.28 -13.15 14.00
C ILE A 394 -29.67 -13.21 15.49
N ALA A 395 -30.89 -12.78 15.83
CA ALA A 395 -31.41 -12.80 17.20
C ALA A 395 -31.41 -14.22 17.80
N HIS A 396 -31.80 -15.21 17.01
CA HIS A 396 -31.79 -16.62 17.42
C HIS A 396 -30.36 -17.14 17.70
N ARG A 397 -29.41 -16.81 16.84
CA ARG A 397 -27.98 -17.18 17.03
C ARG A 397 -27.39 -16.48 18.26
N LEU A 398 -27.69 -15.17 18.48
CA LEU A 398 -27.28 -14.46 19.69
C LEU A 398 -27.82 -15.12 20.97
N GLY A 399 -29.08 -15.61 20.94
CA GLY A 399 -29.68 -16.35 22.05
C GLY A 399 -28.95 -17.65 22.35
N LYS A 400 -28.51 -18.38 21.32
CA LYS A 400 -27.75 -19.65 21.45
C LYS A 400 -26.33 -19.45 21.98
N LEU A 401 -25.67 -18.37 21.58
CA LEU A 401 -24.31 -18.04 22.01
C LEU A 401 -24.21 -17.79 23.52
N GLY A 402 -25.28 -17.32 24.14
CA GLY A 402 -25.26 -16.90 25.55
C GLY A 402 -24.35 -15.71 25.81
N GLY A 403 -24.46 -15.12 26.99
CA GLY A 403 -23.63 -13.99 27.41
C GLY A 403 -24.07 -12.61 26.84
N VAL A 404 -24.98 -12.55 25.89
CA VAL A 404 -25.56 -11.31 25.36
C VAL A 404 -26.87 -10.99 26.09
N ARG A 405 -26.97 -9.78 26.68
CA ARG A 405 -28.18 -9.28 27.34
C ARG A 405 -29.06 -8.48 26.37
N ARG A 406 -28.44 -7.66 25.53
CA ARG A 406 -29.11 -6.82 24.53
C ARG A 406 -28.25 -6.69 23.30
N ALA A 407 -28.88 -6.64 22.15
CA ALA A 407 -28.21 -6.29 20.89
C ALA A 407 -29.02 -5.22 20.16
N LEU A 408 -28.30 -4.23 19.66
CA LEU A 408 -28.81 -3.12 18.86
C LEU A 408 -28.14 -3.22 17.47
N LEU A 409 -28.93 -3.30 16.43
CA LEU A 409 -28.45 -3.35 15.03
C LEU A 409 -28.92 -2.10 14.30
N VAL A 410 -27.99 -1.39 13.71
CA VAL A 410 -28.22 -0.20 12.92
C VAL A 410 -27.34 -0.22 11.67
N ARG A 411 -27.60 0.66 10.73
CA ARG A 411 -26.70 0.95 9.61
C ARG A 411 -26.01 2.30 9.87
N LYS A 412 -24.68 2.33 9.73
CA LYS A 412 -23.94 3.58 9.72
C LYS A 412 -24.05 4.22 8.34
N ARG A 413 -24.44 5.49 8.31
CA ARG A 413 -24.53 6.25 7.06
C ARG A 413 -23.14 6.70 6.64
N LEU A 414 -22.74 6.32 5.45
CA LEU A 414 -21.50 6.73 4.80
C LEU A 414 -21.86 7.26 3.42
N ASP A 415 -21.28 8.41 3.04
CA ASP A 415 -21.48 9.03 1.72
C ASP A 415 -20.41 8.58 0.73
N ASP A 416 -20.12 7.28 0.69
CA ASP A 416 -19.06 6.69 -0.11
C ASP A 416 -19.54 5.86 -1.31
N GLY A 417 -20.86 5.70 -1.46
CA GLY A 417 -21.47 4.87 -2.51
C GLY A 417 -21.16 3.37 -2.39
N GLY A 418 -20.49 2.95 -1.30
CA GLY A 418 -20.12 1.56 -1.04
C GLY A 418 -21.27 0.71 -0.49
N GLU A 419 -20.95 -0.56 -0.18
CA GLU A 419 -21.89 -1.46 0.46
C GLU A 419 -22.31 -0.94 1.84
N PRO A 420 -23.55 -1.25 2.28
CA PRO A 420 -24.05 -0.86 3.59
C PRO A 420 -23.14 -1.36 4.73
N LEU A 421 -22.77 -0.47 5.63
CA LEU A 421 -22.03 -0.82 6.84
C LEU A 421 -22.97 -0.96 8.03
N TYR A 422 -23.11 -2.16 8.54
CA TYR A 422 -23.91 -2.43 9.72
C TYR A 422 -23.09 -2.31 11.00
N VAL A 423 -23.75 -1.86 12.06
CA VAL A 423 -23.16 -1.78 13.41
C VAL A 423 -24.04 -2.58 14.36
N LEU A 424 -23.46 -3.63 14.93
CA LEU A 424 -24.09 -4.45 15.96
C LEU A 424 -23.51 -4.12 17.32
N GLY A 425 -24.24 -3.30 18.08
CA GLY A 425 -23.92 -2.98 19.48
C GLY A 425 -24.41 -4.09 20.40
N ILE A 426 -23.51 -4.76 21.12
CA ILE A 426 -23.85 -5.82 22.08
C ILE A 426 -23.62 -5.38 23.52
N LEU A 427 -24.61 -5.61 24.37
CA LEU A 427 -24.50 -5.45 25.83
C LEU A 427 -24.40 -6.84 26.44
N SER A 428 -23.26 -7.16 27.06
CA SER A 428 -23.02 -8.46 27.69
C SER A 428 -23.86 -8.63 28.95
N HIS A 429 -24.26 -9.91 29.25
CA HIS A 429 -24.92 -10.28 30.50
C HIS A 429 -23.88 -10.36 31.62
N ARG A 430 -24.07 -9.55 32.70
CA ARG A 430 -23.10 -9.48 33.76
C ARG A 430 -23.75 -9.09 35.12
N PRO A 431 -23.34 -9.78 36.21
CA PRO A 431 -23.69 -9.36 37.55
C PRO A 431 -23.06 -7.99 37.88
N TRP A 432 -23.79 -7.13 38.58
CA TRP A 432 -23.37 -5.76 38.91
C TRP A 432 -22.06 -5.65 39.73
N TRP A 433 -21.66 -6.72 40.46
CA TRP A 433 -20.46 -6.75 41.32
C TRP A 433 -19.16 -7.16 40.57
N ARG A 434 -19.21 -7.56 39.31
CA ARG A 434 -17.98 -7.91 38.56
C ARG A 434 -17.48 -6.71 37.75
N LEU A 435 -16.17 -6.44 37.78
CA LEU A 435 -15.52 -5.40 36.94
C LEU A 435 -15.53 -5.80 35.45
N THR A 436 -15.61 -4.87 34.50
CA THR A 436 -15.56 -5.12 33.08
C THR A 436 -14.15 -5.60 32.73
N SER A 437 -14.04 -6.76 32.11
CA SER A 437 -12.78 -7.27 31.57
C SER A 437 -12.78 -7.05 30.07
N GLU A 438 -11.86 -6.25 29.59
CA GLU A 438 -11.71 -5.91 28.17
C GLU A 438 -11.52 -7.19 27.33
N SER A 439 -10.68 -8.13 27.80
CA SER A 439 -10.43 -9.40 27.11
C SER A 439 -11.70 -10.25 26.95
N ARG A 440 -12.58 -10.29 27.95
CA ARG A 440 -13.84 -11.06 27.86
C ARG A 440 -14.86 -10.40 26.91
N GLU A 441 -14.93 -9.08 26.92
CA GLU A 441 -15.78 -8.36 25.98
C GLU A 441 -15.27 -8.58 24.55
N GLN A 442 -13.94 -8.56 24.35
CA GLN A 442 -13.31 -8.85 23.06
C GLN A 442 -13.58 -10.28 22.60
N GLU A 443 -13.42 -11.27 23.47
CA GLU A 443 -13.77 -12.68 23.16
C GLU A 443 -15.25 -12.83 22.76
N LEU A 444 -16.15 -12.08 23.41
CA LEU A 444 -17.56 -12.11 23.05
C LEU A 444 -17.81 -11.47 21.69
N ILE A 445 -17.17 -10.33 21.37
CA ILE A 445 -17.22 -9.68 20.07
C ILE A 445 -16.77 -10.65 18.98
N GLU A 446 -15.61 -11.30 19.16
CA GLU A 446 -15.04 -12.24 18.17
C GLU A 446 -15.97 -13.45 17.94
N ARG A 447 -16.57 -14.00 19.01
CA ARG A 447 -17.54 -15.09 18.87
C ARG A 447 -18.80 -14.64 18.12
N VAL A 448 -19.34 -13.48 18.45
CA VAL A 448 -20.51 -12.90 17.78
C VAL A 448 -20.20 -12.64 16.30
N SER A 449 -19.07 -12.07 15.98
CA SER A 449 -18.64 -11.81 14.60
C SER A 449 -18.52 -13.11 13.78
N ARG A 450 -18.02 -14.18 14.40
CA ARG A 450 -17.80 -15.46 13.72
C ARG A 450 -19.06 -16.28 13.57
N GLU A 451 -19.90 -16.32 14.60
CA GLU A 451 -20.99 -17.29 14.71
C GLU A 451 -22.38 -16.71 14.36
N CYS A 452 -22.53 -15.38 14.36
CA CYS A 452 -23.84 -14.79 14.10
C CYS A 452 -24.20 -14.65 12.62
N GLY A 453 -23.29 -14.92 11.68
CA GLY A 453 -23.57 -14.88 10.23
C GLY A 453 -24.15 -13.54 9.84
N MET A 454 -23.40 -12.47 10.08
CA MET A 454 -23.84 -11.10 9.79
C MET A 454 -23.91 -10.88 8.27
N PRO A 455 -24.87 -10.11 7.78
CA PRO A 455 -24.98 -9.75 6.38
C PRO A 455 -23.95 -8.64 6.07
N GLY A 456 -23.26 -8.79 4.95
CA GLY A 456 -22.34 -7.76 4.46
C GLY A 456 -21.27 -7.32 5.48
N GLU A 457 -20.75 -6.12 5.28
CA GLU A 457 -19.76 -5.53 6.18
C GLU A 457 -20.43 -5.12 7.51
N THR A 458 -19.96 -5.68 8.62
CA THR A 458 -20.55 -5.45 9.94
C THR A 458 -19.50 -5.24 11.02
N LEU A 459 -19.58 -4.14 11.73
CA LEU A 459 -18.79 -3.87 12.92
C LEU A 459 -19.56 -4.31 14.18
N VAL A 460 -18.99 -5.23 14.95
CA VAL A 460 -19.54 -5.66 16.23
C VAL A 460 -18.83 -4.91 17.35
N VAL A 461 -19.58 -4.18 18.17
CA VAL A 461 -19.04 -3.33 19.24
C VAL A 461 -19.63 -3.67 20.61
N SER A 462 -18.79 -3.68 21.65
CA SER A 462 -19.29 -3.81 23.03
C SER A 462 -19.79 -2.46 23.53
N LEU A 463 -21.05 -2.42 23.89
CA LEU A 463 -21.69 -1.25 24.53
C LEU A 463 -21.24 -1.02 25.98
N ARG A 464 -20.52 -1.99 26.58
CA ARG A 464 -19.87 -1.80 27.88
C ARG A 464 -18.53 -1.10 27.78
N LEU A 465 -17.78 -1.35 26.72
CA LEU A 465 -16.52 -0.68 26.45
C LEU A 465 -16.75 0.70 25.81
N ASN A 466 -17.89 0.87 25.12
CA ASN A 466 -18.28 2.10 24.44
C ASN A 466 -19.68 2.56 24.91
N PRO A 467 -19.82 3.03 26.16
CA PRO A 467 -21.12 3.40 26.72
C PRO A 467 -21.76 4.61 26.04
N ASP A 468 -20.97 5.45 25.41
CA ASP A 468 -21.35 6.59 24.57
C ASP A 468 -22.13 6.20 23.31
N LEU A 469 -22.02 4.96 22.85
CA LEU A 469 -22.77 4.44 21.70
C LEU A 469 -24.19 3.95 22.07
N VAL A 470 -24.48 3.75 23.35
CA VAL A 470 -25.75 3.15 23.77
C VAL A 470 -26.95 4.01 23.35
N GLU A 471 -26.88 5.31 23.62
CA GLU A 471 -27.96 6.24 23.32
C GLU A 471 -28.14 6.47 21.81
N PRO A 472 -27.07 6.77 21.01
CA PRO A 472 -27.21 6.93 19.57
C PRO A 472 -27.76 5.69 18.85
N LEU A 473 -27.31 4.50 19.23
CA LEU A 473 -27.81 3.26 18.60
C LEU A 473 -29.25 2.93 19.04
N ALA A 474 -29.61 3.18 20.30
CA ALA A 474 -30.94 2.91 20.82
C ALA A 474 -31.99 3.92 20.30
N ALA A 475 -31.58 5.12 19.90
CA ALA A 475 -32.47 6.14 19.35
C ALA A 475 -33.00 5.77 17.95
N VAL A 476 -32.30 4.89 17.22
CA VAL A 476 -32.72 4.44 15.89
C VAL A 476 -33.93 3.50 16.01
N PRO A 477 -35.01 3.75 15.27
CA PRO A 477 -36.19 2.87 15.25
C PRO A 477 -35.79 1.43 14.91
N TYR A 478 -36.45 0.46 15.52
CA TYR A 478 -36.25 -0.99 15.28
C TYR A 478 -34.82 -1.51 15.50
N SER A 479 -33.92 -0.68 16.06
CA SER A 479 -32.53 -1.09 16.32
C SER A 479 -32.41 -2.27 17.29
N ARG A 480 -33.36 -2.43 18.22
CA ARG A 480 -33.33 -3.49 19.23
C ARG A 480 -33.77 -4.84 18.65
N ILE A 481 -32.77 -5.67 18.32
CA ILE A 481 -33.01 -7.00 17.74
C ILE A 481 -33.00 -8.14 18.77
N TYR A 482 -32.39 -7.92 19.98
CA TYR A 482 -32.30 -8.93 21.05
C TYR A 482 -32.20 -8.29 22.45
N PRO A 483 -32.88 -8.83 23.53
CA PRO A 483 -34.03 -9.70 23.35
C PRO A 483 -35.11 -8.93 22.62
N ARG A 484 -35.95 -9.64 21.88
CA ARG A 484 -37.16 -9.01 21.30
C ARG A 484 -38.06 -8.55 22.44
N GLY A 485 -38.43 -7.25 22.43
CA GLY A 485 -39.36 -6.66 23.38
C GLY A 485 -40.77 -7.16 23.18
#